data_496e7df014d4c96138e4ca8a05cfeb3e
#
_entry.id   496e7df014d4c96138e4ca8a05cfeb3e
#
_cell.length_a   1.000
_cell.length_b   1.000
_cell.length_c   1.000
_cell.angle_alpha   90.00
_cell.angle_beta   90.00
_cell.angle_gamma   90.00
#
_symmetry.space_group_name_H-M   'P 1'
#
loop_
_entity.id
_entity.type
_entity.pdbx_description
1 polymer ?
#
loop_
_entity_poly.entity_id
_entity_poly.type
_entity_poly.pdbx_seq_one_letter_code
_entity_poly.pdbx_strand_id
1 'polypeptide(L)'
;MCSSDLIRTDDAGMSHSVNMALQRLIESGLPVSVSVMFACPWYQETVEILKRHPATSVGIHLTLNSEWKNYRWGPVVGREAVPTLVDADGYFFQSADALYKNHPDVKEVERELRAQIQRALHSGLTIDYVDYHMGTAVRYPEFRELTERLAREFGLGMSGYFGETMDNPQYWAAPPHKADSLVAFIDRLRPGLNVVVTHVGVDDAELGALVDMNTDQPLPEMSRNRQGELDALTSSRFAAALKARKVALLTYRDVIAKEGLKSMRRPVD
;
A
#
# COMPACT_ATOMS: atom_id res chain seq x y z
N MET A 1 3.42 28.44 5.34
CA MET A 1 4.40 27.36 5.10
C MET A 1 3.71 26.38 4.18
N CYS A 2 4.34 25.97 3.07
CA CYS A 2 3.77 24.96 2.19
C CYS A 2 3.78 23.62 2.95
N SER A 3 2.68 22.87 2.94
CA SER A 3 2.69 21.46 3.30
C SER A 3 3.27 20.66 2.13
N SER A 4 4.01 19.61 2.43
CA SER A 4 4.47 18.65 1.44
C SER A 4 3.74 17.35 1.73
N ASP A 5 2.98 16.85 0.77
CA ASP A 5 2.07 15.75 0.98
C ASP A 5 2.32 14.64 -0.03
N LEU A 6 2.12 13.41 0.39
CA LEU A 6 2.21 12.22 -0.46
C LEU A 6 0.83 11.60 -0.60
N ILE A 7 0.56 11.09 -1.79
CA ILE A 7 -0.51 10.14 -2.03
C ILE A 7 0.16 8.79 -2.25
N ARG A 8 -0.17 7.81 -1.40
CA ARG A 8 0.27 6.44 -1.55
C ARG A 8 -0.94 5.58 -1.88
N THR A 9 -0.89 4.87 -2.99
CA THR A 9 -1.93 3.90 -3.35
C THR A 9 -1.43 2.49 -3.12
N ASP A 10 -2.15 1.76 -2.29
CA ASP A 10 -1.82 0.42 -1.85
C ASP A 10 -2.48 -0.65 -2.74
N ASP A 11 -2.14 -1.92 -2.53
CA ASP A 11 -2.70 -3.13 -3.14
C ASP A 11 -2.48 -3.28 -4.65
N ALA A 12 -1.59 -2.52 -5.29
CA ALA A 12 -1.26 -2.71 -6.70
C ALA A 12 -0.75 -4.15 -6.94
N GLY A 13 -1.26 -4.81 -7.97
CA GLY A 13 -0.96 -6.23 -8.25
C GLY A 13 -1.87 -7.22 -7.53
N MET A 14 -2.81 -6.76 -6.71
CA MET A 14 -3.79 -7.63 -6.08
C MET A 14 -4.72 -8.25 -7.12
N SER A 15 -5.35 -7.45 -7.98
CA SER A 15 -6.28 -7.90 -9.01
C SER A 15 -6.17 -7.05 -10.28
N HIS A 16 -6.78 -7.54 -11.38
CA HIS A 16 -6.84 -6.78 -12.63
C HIS A 16 -7.61 -5.46 -12.45
N SER A 17 -8.73 -5.48 -11.75
CA SER A 17 -9.56 -4.30 -11.48
C SER A 17 -8.80 -3.21 -10.71
N VAL A 18 -7.94 -3.60 -9.75
CA VAL A 18 -7.05 -2.67 -9.03
C VAL A 18 -5.99 -2.10 -9.97
N ASN A 19 -5.38 -2.93 -10.81
CA ASN A 19 -4.36 -2.50 -11.77
C ASN A 19 -4.91 -1.51 -12.80
N MET A 20 -6.13 -1.72 -13.28
CA MET A 20 -6.80 -0.80 -14.22
C MET A 20 -7.13 0.55 -13.57
N ALA A 21 -7.53 0.54 -12.30
CA ALA A 21 -7.73 1.76 -11.53
C ALA A 21 -6.41 2.51 -11.30
N LEU A 22 -5.36 1.77 -10.94
CA LEU A 22 -4.00 2.32 -10.80
C LEU A 22 -3.53 2.99 -12.09
N GLN A 23 -3.68 2.33 -13.24
CA GLN A 23 -3.31 2.91 -14.53
C GLN A 23 -4.03 4.23 -14.77
N ARG A 24 -5.35 4.30 -14.56
CA ARG A 24 -6.14 5.53 -14.67
C ARG A 24 -5.65 6.63 -13.72
N LEU A 25 -5.31 6.26 -12.49
CA LEU A 25 -4.78 7.21 -11.51
C LEU A 25 -3.45 7.81 -11.96
N ILE A 26 -2.51 6.98 -12.43
CA ILE A 26 -1.21 7.45 -12.94
C ILE A 26 -1.40 8.33 -14.19
N GLU A 27 -2.26 7.91 -15.13
CA GLU A 27 -2.55 8.66 -16.36
C GLU A 27 -3.26 9.99 -16.11
N SER A 28 -3.87 10.20 -14.93
CA SER A 28 -4.40 11.50 -14.52
C SER A 28 -3.32 12.56 -14.31
N GLY A 29 -2.05 12.15 -14.22
CA GLY A 29 -0.91 13.02 -13.98
C GLY A 29 -0.72 13.42 -12.52
N LEU A 30 -1.49 12.83 -11.60
CA LEU A 30 -1.32 13.03 -10.16
C LEU A 30 -0.03 12.36 -9.67
N PRO A 31 0.90 13.07 -9.00
CA PRO A 31 2.06 12.45 -8.38
C PRO A 31 1.62 11.46 -7.30
N VAL A 32 1.97 10.18 -7.49
CA VAL A 32 1.62 9.12 -6.56
C VAL A 32 2.79 8.18 -6.28
N SER A 33 2.82 7.62 -5.10
CA SER A 33 3.65 6.48 -4.74
C SER A 33 2.80 5.22 -4.76
N VAL A 34 3.28 4.17 -5.39
CA VAL A 34 2.52 2.93 -5.63
C VAL A 34 3.14 1.79 -4.85
N SER A 35 2.36 1.14 -3.99
CA SER A 35 2.78 0.00 -3.19
C SER A 35 2.30 -1.29 -3.82
N VAL A 36 3.24 -2.12 -4.29
CA VAL A 36 2.96 -3.32 -5.10
C VAL A 36 3.03 -4.59 -4.25
N MET A 37 1.98 -5.39 -4.30
CA MET A 37 1.88 -6.72 -3.65
C MET A 37 2.57 -7.78 -4.52
N PHE A 38 3.87 -7.97 -4.37
CA PHE A 38 4.62 -8.98 -5.13
C PHE A 38 4.29 -10.43 -4.75
N ALA A 39 3.51 -10.65 -3.70
CA ALA A 39 2.95 -11.96 -3.36
C ALA A 39 1.70 -12.31 -4.20
N CYS A 40 1.00 -11.33 -4.76
CA CYS A 40 -0.23 -11.52 -5.51
C CYS A 40 0.04 -11.81 -7.00
N PRO A 41 -0.80 -12.64 -7.68
CA PRO A 41 -0.53 -13.07 -9.06
C PRO A 41 -0.51 -11.95 -10.09
N TRP A 42 -1.30 -10.89 -9.91
CA TRP A 42 -1.43 -9.79 -10.86
C TRP A 42 -0.31 -8.75 -10.81
N TYR A 43 0.72 -8.96 -9.96
CA TYR A 43 1.87 -8.03 -9.89
C TYR A 43 2.59 -7.84 -11.23
N GLN A 44 2.61 -8.86 -12.09
CA GLN A 44 3.28 -8.78 -13.39
C GLN A 44 2.65 -7.72 -14.29
N GLU A 45 1.32 -7.63 -14.32
CA GLU A 45 0.61 -6.58 -15.05
C GLU A 45 0.94 -5.20 -14.49
N THR A 46 0.97 -5.07 -13.16
CA THR A 46 1.40 -3.82 -12.50
C THR A 46 2.82 -3.44 -12.93
N VAL A 47 3.74 -4.39 -13.00
CA VAL A 47 5.12 -4.16 -13.46
C VAL A 47 5.12 -3.60 -14.88
N GLU A 48 4.34 -4.16 -15.79
CA GLU A 48 4.25 -3.66 -17.17
C GLU A 48 3.60 -2.26 -17.26
N ILE A 49 2.62 -1.96 -16.41
CA ILE A 49 2.06 -0.61 -16.29
C ILE A 49 3.14 0.37 -15.80
N LEU A 50 3.83 0.06 -14.72
CA LEU A 50 4.82 0.94 -14.10
C LEU A 50 6.07 1.15 -14.97
N LYS A 51 6.48 0.16 -15.77
CA LYS A 51 7.56 0.32 -16.77
C LYS A 51 7.25 1.40 -17.80
N ARG A 52 5.97 1.58 -18.15
CA ARG A 52 5.54 2.67 -19.06
C ARG A 52 5.47 4.04 -18.39
N HIS A 53 5.53 4.06 -17.03
CA HIS A 53 5.44 5.27 -16.21
C HIS A 53 6.64 5.41 -15.25
N PRO A 54 7.88 5.52 -15.73
CA PRO A 54 9.10 5.42 -14.91
C PRO A 54 9.26 6.57 -13.87
N ALA A 55 8.48 7.63 -14.02
CA ALA A 55 8.45 8.73 -13.05
C ALA A 55 7.69 8.37 -11.76
N THR A 56 6.86 7.33 -11.78
CA THR A 56 6.11 6.87 -10.62
C THR A 56 7.05 6.29 -9.57
N SER A 57 6.89 6.69 -8.31
CA SER A 57 7.61 6.08 -7.19
C SER A 57 7.01 4.73 -6.84
N VAL A 58 7.84 3.71 -6.70
CA VAL A 58 7.40 2.33 -6.48
C VAL A 58 7.89 1.80 -5.15
N GLY A 59 6.97 1.29 -4.36
CA GLY A 59 7.23 0.58 -3.12
C GLY A 59 6.84 -0.89 -3.20
N ILE A 60 7.31 -1.66 -2.23
CA ILE A 60 6.93 -3.05 -2.01
C ILE A 60 5.91 -3.10 -0.88
N HIS A 61 4.68 -3.53 -1.18
CA HIS A 61 3.65 -3.76 -0.18
C HIS A 61 3.85 -5.14 0.45
N LEU A 62 4.72 -5.18 1.49
CA LEU A 62 5.10 -6.43 2.15
C LEU A 62 3.87 -7.13 2.74
N THR A 63 3.62 -8.34 2.28
CA THR A 63 2.35 -9.04 2.48
C THR A 63 2.55 -10.33 3.27
N LEU A 64 1.87 -10.46 4.42
CA LEU A 64 1.90 -11.65 5.29
C LEU A 64 0.49 -12.14 5.67
N ASN A 65 -0.54 -11.58 5.04
CA ASN A 65 -1.93 -11.98 5.26
C ASN A 65 -2.74 -11.93 3.96
N SER A 66 -3.89 -12.62 3.94
CA SER A 66 -4.78 -12.75 2.79
C SER A 66 -6.23 -12.79 3.27
N GLU A 67 -6.89 -11.64 3.25
CA GLU A 67 -8.17 -11.40 3.92
C GLU A 67 -9.41 -11.75 3.12
N TRP A 68 -9.28 -11.97 1.80
CA TRP A 68 -10.45 -12.18 0.92
C TRP A 68 -10.90 -13.64 0.87
N LYS A 69 -12.17 -13.91 1.14
CA LYS A 69 -12.73 -15.27 1.24
C LYS A 69 -12.55 -16.11 -0.01
N ASN A 70 -12.80 -15.52 -1.18
CA ASN A 70 -12.81 -16.23 -2.46
C ASN A 70 -11.57 -15.95 -3.33
N TYR A 71 -10.63 -15.15 -2.81
CA TYR A 71 -9.44 -14.74 -3.53
C TYR A 71 -8.25 -14.71 -2.57
N ARG A 72 -7.64 -15.87 -2.39
CA ARG A 72 -6.56 -16.09 -1.43
C ARG A 72 -5.21 -16.18 -2.14
N TRP A 73 -4.20 -15.68 -1.50
CA TRP A 73 -2.81 -15.82 -1.93
C TRP A 73 -1.95 -16.39 -0.80
N GLY A 74 -0.81 -16.95 -1.20
CA GLY A 74 0.15 -17.54 -0.30
C GLY A 74 1.55 -16.98 -0.50
N PRO A 75 2.54 -17.57 0.20
CA PRO A 75 3.90 -17.10 0.21
C PRO A 75 4.61 -17.26 -1.13
N VAL A 76 5.47 -16.30 -1.45
CA VAL A 76 6.35 -16.30 -2.63
C VAL A 76 7.29 -17.50 -2.65
N VAL A 77 7.77 -17.91 -1.47
CA VAL A 77 8.67 -19.06 -1.32
C VAL A 77 7.96 -20.41 -1.32
N GLY A 78 6.61 -20.40 -1.35
CA GLY A 78 5.80 -21.61 -1.25
C GLY A 78 5.58 -22.06 0.20
N ARG A 79 4.41 -22.68 0.45
CA ARG A 79 3.94 -23.07 1.78
C ARG A 79 4.89 -24.02 2.53
N GLU A 80 5.58 -24.90 1.81
CA GLU A 80 6.48 -25.88 2.39
C GLU A 80 7.74 -25.23 3.01
N ALA A 81 8.11 -24.04 2.53
CA ALA A 81 9.28 -23.31 3.05
C ALA A 81 8.95 -22.47 4.28
N VAL A 82 7.67 -22.16 4.49
CA VAL A 82 7.18 -21.28 5.56
C VAL A 82 5.86 -21.77 6.17
N PRO A 83 5.83 -23.03 6.68
CA PRO A 83 4.60 -23.68 7.12
C PRO A 83 3.90 -22.95 8.28
N THR A 84 4.63 -22.15 9.08
CA THR A 84 4.01 -21.40 10.19
C THR A 84 3.30 -20.12 9.73
N LEU A 85 3.48 -19.71 8.46
CA LEU A 85 2.85 -18.50 7.93
C LEU A 85 1.53 -18.76 7.20
N VAL A 86 1.15 -20.04 7.05
CA VAL A 86 -0.01 -20.43 6.25
C VAL A 86 -1.01 -21.27 7.04
N ASP A 87 -2.25 -21.20 6.60
CA ASP A 87 -3.32 -22.06 7.10
C ASP A 87 -3.25 -23.49 6.49
N ALA A 88 -4.21 -24.34 6.83
CA ALA A 88 -4.27 -25.73 6.36
C ALA A 88 -4.37 -25.85 4.83
N ASP A 89 -4.92 -24.84 4.16
CA ASP A 89 -5.08 -24.80 2.71
C ASP A 89 -3.82 -24.23 2.01
N GLY A 90 -2.85 -23.73 2.76
CA GLY A 90 -1.58 -23.18 2.27
C GLY A 90 -1.61 -21.71 1.87
N TYR A 91 -2.63 -20.97 2.30
CA TYR A 91 -2.73 -19.52 2.12
C TYR A 91 -2.27 -18.77 3.37
N PHE A 92 -1.85 -17.54 3.22
CA PHE A 92 -1.65 -16.67 4.38
C PHE A 92 -2.93 -16.54 5.22
N PHE A 93 -2.78 -16.34 6.53
CA PHE A 93 -3.90 -16.07 7.41
C PHE A 93 -4.61 -14.76 7.04
N GLN A 94 -5.89 -14.63 7.40
CA GLN A 94 -6.69 -13.45 7.05
C GLN A 94 -6.29 -12.16 7.77
N SER A 95 -5.54 -12.23 8.88
CA SER A 95 -5.15 -11.05 9.65
C SER A 95 -3.83 -11.26 10.39
N ALA A 96 -3.21 -10.17 10.84
CA ALA A 96 -2.02 -10.19 11.68
C ALA A 96 -2.24 -10.99 12.97
N ASP A 97 -3.39 -10.81 13.62
CA ASP A 97 -3.71 -11.51 14.87
C ASP A 97 -3.90 -13.01 14.66
N ALA A 98 -4.53 -13.41 13.52
CA ALA A 98 -4.67 -14.83 13.17
C ALA A 98 -3.31 -15.48 12.88
N LEU A 99 -2.44 -14.79 12.14
CA LEU A 99 -1.06 -15.22 11.91
C LEU A 99 -0.31 -15.39 13.23
N TYR A 100 -0.36 -14.39 14.12
CA TYR A 100 0.40 -14.41 15.36
C TYR A 100 -0.05 -15.51 16.32
N LYS A 101 -1.35 -15.82 16.35
CA LYS A 101 -1.91 -16.95 17.11
C LYS A 101 -1.38 -18.31 16.65
N ASN A 102 -0.91 -18.41 15.40
CA ASN A 102 -0.27 -19.61 14.87
C ASN A 102 1.22 -19.73 15.24
N HIS A 103 1.74 -18.83 16.08
CA HIS A 103 3.14 -18.83 16.54
C HIS A 103 4.15 -18.85 15.37
N PRO A 104 4.15 -17.84 14.49
CA PRO A 104 5.00 -17.81 13.30
C PRO A 104 6.50 -17.83 13.69
N ASP A 105 7.28 -18.63 12.98
CA ASP A 105 8.75 -18.57 13.08
C ASP A 105 9.28 -17.32 12.38
N VAL A 106 9.95 -16.44 13.14
CA VAL A 106 10.53 -15.19 12.62
C VAL A 106 11.51 -15.44 11.45
N LYS A 107 12.17 -16.61 11.43
CA LYS A 107 13.05 -16.97 10.30
C LYS A 107 12.25 -17.27 9.02
N GLU A 108 11.04 -17.81 9.17
CA GLU A 108 10.14 -18.01 8.03
C GLU A 108 9.59 -16.67 7.55
N VAL A 109 9.22 -15.77 8.47
CA VAL A 109 8.84 -14.39 8.13
C VAL A 109 9.97 -13.69 7.36
N GLU A 110 11.23 -13.80 7.84
CA GLU A 110 12.38 -13.24 7.12
C GLU A 110 12.54 -13.81 5.73
N ARG A 111 12.44 -15.14 5.59
CA ARG A 111 12.57 -15.84 4.30
C ARG A 111 11.55 -15.32 3.30
N GLU A 112 10.31 -15.18 3.72
CA GLU A 112 9.22 -14.71 2.88
C GLU A 112 9.38 -13.23 2.49
N LEU A 113 9.58 -12.34 3.46
CA LEU A 113 9.74 -10.91 3.18
C LEU A 113 10.95 -10.65 2.28
N ARG A 114 12.05 -11.36 2.49
CA ARG A 114 13.24 -11.30 1.64
C ARG A 114 12.93 -11.73 0.21
N ALA A 115 12.14 -12.79 0.03
CA ALA A 115 11.76 -13.25 -1.29
C ALA A 115 10.85 -12.26 -2.02
N GLN A 116 9.91 -11.60 -1.32
CA GLN A 116 9.09 -10.52 -1.89
C GLN A 116 9.96 -9.35 -2.35
N ILE A 117 10.92 -8.90 -1.51
CA ILE A 117 11.86 -7.83 -1.87
C ILE A 117 12.71 -8.23 -3.08
N GLN A 118 13.27 -9.43 -3.09
CA GLN A 118 14.09 -9.92 -4.21
C GLN A 118 13.27 -10.01 -5.50
N ARG A 119 12.02 -10.51 -5.45
CA ARG A 119 11.11 -10.53 -6.60
C ARG A 119 10.87 -9.13 -7.15
N ALA A 120 10.65 -8.15 -6.28
CA ALA A 120 10.49 -6.75 -6.66
C ALA A 120 11.74 -6.19 -7.36
N LEU A 121 12.91 -6.39 -6.78
CA LEU A 121 14.18 -5.91 -7.33
C LEU A 121 14.52 -6.58 -8.68
N HIS A 122 14.10 -7.83 -8.90
CA HIS A 122 14.29 -8.53 -10.17
C HIS A 122 13.20 -8.21 -11.22
N SER A 123 12.18 -7.42 -10.88
CA SER A 123 11.11 -7.04 -11.82
C SER A 123 11.56 -6.08 -12.93
N GLY A 124 12.70 -5.43 -12.76
CA GLY A 124 13.21 -4.39 -13.63
C GLY A 124 12.67 -2.98 -13.33
N LEU A 125 11.89 -2.84 -12.25
CA LEU A 125 11.45 -1.54 -11.73
C LEU A 125 12.53 -0.94 -10.81
N THR A 126 12.55 0.39 -10.73
CA THR A 126 13.25 1.10 -9.66
C THR A 126 12.38 1.07 -8.41
N ILE A 127 12.84 0.43 -7.36
CA ILE A 127 12.13 0.32 -6.09
C ILE A 127 12.69 1.35 -5.11
N ASP A 128 11.82 2.18 -4.55
CA ASP A 128 12.21 3.30 -3.69
C ASP A 128 12.04 2.96 -2.20
N TYR A 129 10.95 2.25 -1.83
CA TYR A 129 10.59 2.03 -0.42
C TYR A 129 9.88 0.69 -0.19
N VAL A 130 9.69 0.37 1.08
CA VAL A 130 8.78 -0.69 1.55
C VAL A 130 7.68 -0.10 2.41
N ASP A 131 6.52 -0.70 2.38
CA ASP A 131 5.45 -0.55 3.35
C ASP A 131 4.81 -1.91 3.61
N TYR A 132 3.60 -1.99 4.17
CA TYR A 132 3.12 -3.27 4.69
C TYR A 132 1.61 -3.37 4.63
N HIS A 133 1.15 -4.45 3.99
CA HIS A 133 -0.27 -4.79 3.87
C HIS A 133 -0.90 -5.01 5.26
N MET A 134 -1.98 -4.28 5.54
CA MET A 134 -2.71 -4.29 6.83
C MET A 134 -1.81 -4.11 8.07
N GLY A 135 -0.62 -3.53 7.91
CA GLY A 135 0.33 -3.31 8.99
C GLY A 135 1.01 -4.58 9.51
N THR A 136 0.78 -5.75 8.93
CA THR A 136 1.19 -7.05 9.49
C THR A 136 2.69 -7.17 9.70
N ALA A 137 3.51 -6.71 8.74
CA ALA A 137 4.98 -6.80 8.83
C ALA A 137 5.62 -5.88 9.88
N VAL A 138 4.83 -5.05 10.58
CA VAL A 138 5.29 -4.15 11.65
C VAL A 138 4.40 -4.18 12.90
N ARG A 139 3.41 -5.07 12.92
CA ARG A 139 2.42 -5.15 14.02
C ARG A 139 3.08 -5.55 15.35
N TYR A 140 4.03 -6.48 15.29
CA TYR A 140 4.72 -7.01 16.45
C TYR A 140 6.19 -6.58 16.45
N PRO A 141 6.81 -6.37 17.63
CA PRO A 141 8.17 -5.83 17.74
C PRO A 141 9.19 -6.59 16.89
N GLU A 142 9.17 -7.92 16.94
CA GLU A 142 10.10 -8.78 16.20
C GLU A 142 9.94 -8.69 14.68
N PHE A 143 8.71 -8.52 14.19
CA PHE A 143 8.46 -8.30 12.76
C PHE A 143 8.90 -6.91 12.33
N ARG A 144 8.65 -5.90 13.16
CA ARG A 144 9.08 -4.52 12.91
C ARG A 144 10.61 -4.45 12.81
N GLU A 145 11.31 -5.01 13.78
CA GLU A 145 12.79 -5.03 13.79
C GLU A 145 13.35 -5.75 12.56
N LEU A 146 12.74 -6.87 12.18
CA LEU A 146 13.08 -7.61 10.99
C LEU A 146 12.87 -6.77 9.72
N THR A 147 11.71 -6.15 9.57
CA THR A 147 11.36 -5.32 8.40
C THR A 147 12.30 -4.11 8.28
N GLU A 148 12.60 -3.44 9.39
CA GLU A 148 13.57 -2.35 9.44
C GLU A 148 14.98 -2.80 9.01
N ARG A 149 15.41 -3.99 9.45
CA ARG A 149 16.70 -4.56 9.08
C ARG A 149 16.74 -4.87 7.59
N LEU A 150 15.70 -5.49 7.05
CA LEU A 150 15.59 -5.78 5.62
C LEU A 150 15.58 -4.50 4.77
N ALA A 151 14.79 -3.49 5.14
CA ALA A 151 14.75 -2.22 4.42
C ALA A 151 16.15 -1.59 4.36
N ARG A 152 16.88 -1.56 5.48
CA ARG A 152 18.26 -1.05 5.53
C ARG A 152 19.23 -1.90 4.70
N GLU A 153 19.13 -3.22 4.77
CA GLU A 153 20.00 -4.16 4.02
C GLU A 153 19.86 -3.96 2.51
N PHE A 154 18.64 -3.77 2.04
CA PHE A 154 18.35 -3.60 0.61
C PHE A 154 18.42 -2.13 0.15
N GLY A 155 18.73 -1.20 1.04
CA GLY A 155 18.87 0.23 0.70
C GLY A 155 17.53 0.87 0.30
N LEU A 156 16.43 0.48 0.93
CA LEU A 156 15.08 0.96 0.66
C LEU A 156 14.60 1.92 1.76
N GLY A 157 13.80 2.92 1.38
CA GLY A 157 13.03 3.71 2.32
C GLY A 157 11.99 2.86 3.05
N MET A 158 11.40 3.40 4.11
CA MET A 158 10.31 2.75 4.83
C MET A 158 9.22 3.77 5.11
N SER A 159 8.01 3.50 4.64
CA SER A 159 6.86 4.39 4.87
C SER A 159 6.56 4.54 6.36
N GLY A 160 6.29 5.77 6.79
CA GLY A 160 6.12 6.13 8.20
C GLY A 160 7.42 6.49 8.93
N TYR A 161 8.58 6.42 8.26
CA TYR A 161 9.90 6.61 8.90
C TYR A 161 10.59 7.94 8.58
N PHE A 162 9.92 8.84 7.87
CA PHE A 162 10.44 10.17 7.53
C PHE A 162 9.72 11.30 8.29
N GLY A 163 9.02 10.94 9.39
CA GLY A 163 8.28 11.89 10.22
C GLY A 163 6.95 12.31 9.61
N GLU A 164 6.43 11.54 8.67
CA GLU A 164 5.13 11.77 8.06
C GLU A 164 3.98 11.41 8.99
N THR A 165 2.93 12.22 8.94
CA THR A 165 1.62 11.89 9.51
C THR A 165 0.81 11.14 8.46
N MET A 166 0.40 9.91 8.78
CA MET A 166 -0.40 9.07 7.87
C MET A 166 -1.89 9.20 8.19
N ASP A 167 -2.71 9.35 7.15
CA ASP A 167 -4.17 9.40 7.26
C ASP A 167 -4.82 8.75 6.04
N ASN A 168 -6.09 8.36 6.18
CA ASN A 168 -6.92 7.84 5.10
C ASN A 168 -8.34 8.41 5.20
N PRO A 169 -8.49 9.73 5.08
CA PRO A 169 -9.72 10.45 5.41
C PRO A 169 -10.93 9.99 4.57
N GLN A 170 -10.69 9.49 3.37
CA GLN A 170 -11.72 9.02 2.47
C GLN A 170 -12.13 7.56 2.71
N TYR A 171 -11.33 6.76 3.43
CA TYR A 171 -11.54 5.30 3.52
C TYR A 171 -12.94 4.93 4.05
N TRP A 172 -13.34 5.58 5.15
CA TRP A 172 -14.64 5.34 5.82
C TRP A 172 -15.80 6.17 5.26
N ALA A 173 -15.52 7.13 4.39
CA ALA A 173 -16.57 7.90 3.74
C ALA A 173 -17.35 7.05 2.73
N ALA A 174 -18.67 7.22 2.68
CA ALA A 174 -19.47 6.57 1.63
C ALA A 174 -18.96 6.99 0.23
N PRO A 175 -19.04 6.12 -0.80
CA PRO A 175 -18.48 6.38 -2.12
C PRO A 175 -18.79 7.77 -2.70
N PRO A 176 -20.04 8.30 -2.64
CA PRO A 176 -20.35 9.64 -3.17
C PRO A 176 -19.69 10.79 -2.39
N HIS A 177 -19.24 10.56 -1.16
CA HIS A 177 -18.71 11.57 -0.25
C HIS A 177 -17.18 11.53 -0.08
N LYS A 178 -16.50 10.62 -0.78
CA LYS A 178 -15.03 10.49 -0.67
C LYS A 178 -14.29 11.75 -1.12
N ALA A 179 -14.73 12.38 -2.20
CA ALA A 179 -14.18 13.65 -2.66
C ALA A 179 -14.36 14.76 -1.63
N ASP A 180 -15.53 14.84 -0.96
CA ASP A 180 -15.79 15.80 0.11
C ASP A 180 -14.83 15.59 1.29
N SER A 181 -14.61 14.32 1.66
CA SER A 181 -13.71 13.94 2.74
C SER A 181 -12.25 14.34 2.43
N LEU A 182 -11.76 14.08 1.20
CA LEU A 182 -10.43 14.50 0.77
C LEU A 182 -10.27 16.02 0.74
N VAL A 183 -11.25 16.75 0.21
CA VAL A 183 -11.21 18.23 0.21
C VAL A 183 -11.18 18.78 1.64
N ALA A 184 -12.04 18.26 2.52
CA ALA A 184 -12.04 18.66 3.92
C ALA A 184 -10.72 18.33 4.65
N PHE A 185 -10.04 17.27 4.25
CA PHE A 185 -8.70 16.95 4.76
C PHE A 185 -7.66 17.97 4.28
N ILE A 186 -7.64 18.28 2.97
CA ILE A 186 -6.74 19.30 2.41
C ILE A 186 -6.94 20.65 3.07
N ASP A 187 -8.16 21.02 3.41
CA ASP A 187 -8.46 22.29 4.10
C ASP A 187 -7.90 22.34 5.54
N ARG A 188 -7.69 21.20 6.16
CA ARG A 188 -7.19 21.07 7.54
C ARG A 188 -5.72 20.63 7.62
N LEU A 189 -5.03 20.47 6.50
CA LEU A 189 -3.62 20.07 6.48
C LEU A 189 -2.77 20.95 7.39
N ARG A 190 -1.95 20.30 8.20
CA ARG A 190 -0.95 20.93 9.04
C ARG A 190 0.40 21.03 8.31
N PRO A 191 1.24 22.02 8.64
CA PRO A 191 2.61 22.07 8.13
C PRO A 191 3.36 20.77 8.48
N GLY A 192 4.10 20.25 7.52
CA GLY A 192 4.86 19.01 7.67
C GLY A 192 4.69 18.09 6.46
N LEU A 193 5.10 16.85 6.63
CA LEU A 193 4.93 15.80 5.65
C LEU A 193 3.70 14.97 6.04
N ASN A 194 2.71 14.91 5.15
CA ASN A 194 1.52 14.10 5.36
C ASN A 194 1.41 13.04 4.27
N VAL A 195 0.88 11.87 4.59
CA VAL A 195 0.61 10.78 3.65
C VAL A 195 -0.86 10.44 3.67
N VAL A 196 -1.51 10.54 2.52
CA VAL A 196 -2.85 10.02 2.30
C VAL A 196 -2.73 8.61 1.73
N VAL A 197 -3.17 7.63 2.50
CA VAL A 197 -3.20 6.21 2.06
C VAL A 197 -4.52 5.97 1.32
N THR A 198 -4.43 5.38 0.13
CA THR A 198 -5.60 5.14 -0.74
C THR A 198 -5.59 3.72 -1.29
N HIS A 199 -6.78 3.23 -1.66
CA HIS A 199 -6.98 1.90 -2.21
C HIS A 199 -7.92 2.00 -3.43
N VAL A 200 -7.36 2.24 -4.61
CA VAL A 200 -8.16 2.42 -5.82
C VAL A 200 -8.57 1.08 -6.43
N GLY A 201 -9.73 1.05 -7.08
CA GLY A 201 -10.22 -0.12 -7.81
C GLY A 201 -11.33 0.28 -8.78
N VAL A 202 -11.53 -0.50 -9.83
CA VAL A 202 -12.67 -0.35 -10.74
C VAL A 202 -13.86 -1.09 -10.16
N ASP A 203 -15.05 -0.45 -10.19
CA ASP A 203 -16.31 -1.12 -9.80
C ASP A 203 -16.75 -2.08 -10.91
N ASP A 204 -16.39 -3.34 -10.76
CA ASP A 204 -16.72 -4.41 -11.69
C ASP A 204 -17.01 -5.74 -10.98
N ALA A 205 -17.27 -6.79 -11.77
CA ALA A 205 -17.63 -8.10 -11.25
C ALA A 205 -16.46 -8.81 -10.54
N GLU A 206 -15.20 -8.56 -10.93
CA GLU A 206 -14.02 -9.14 -10.27
C GLU A 206 -13.89 -8.57 -8.86
N LEU A 207 -13.81 -7.26 -8.74
CA LEU A 207 -13.62 -6.60 -7.45
C LEU A 207 -14.87 -6.72 -6.56
N GLY A 208 -16.07 -6.75 -7.16
CA GLY A 208 -17.34 -6.96 -6.46
C GLY A 208 -17.51 -8.35 -5.86
N ALA A 209 -16.72 -9.34 -6.30
CA ALA A 209 -16.73 -10.69 -5.74
C ALA A 209 -15.88 -10.84 -4.47
N LEU A 210 -15.10 -9.83 -4.09
CA LEU A 210 -14.23 -9.88 -2.92
C LEU A 210 -15.02 -9.65 -1.63
N VAL A 211 -14.84 -10.54 -0.66
CA VAL A 211 -15.48 -10.49 0.66
C VAL A 211 -14.40 -10.56 1.71
N ASP A 212 -14.26 -9.49 2.50
CA ASP A 212 -13.30 -9.44 3.60
C ASP A 212 -13.75 -10.33 4.77
N MET A 213 -12.87 -11.22 5.22
CA MET A 213 -13.14 -12.16 6.32
C MET A 213 -12.96 -11.53 7.71
N ASN A 214 -12.45 -10.31 7.80
CA ASN A 214 -12.13 -9.67 9.08
C ASN A 214 -13.20 -8.69 9.55
N THR A 215 -14.21 -8.39 8.74
CA THR A 215 -15.18 -7.36 9.09
C THR A 215 -16.51 -7.96 9.47
N ASP A 216 -16.97 -7.68 10.69
CA ASP A 216 -18.38 -7.82 11.09
C ASP A 216 -19.23 -6.65 10.58
N GLN A 217 -18.59 -5.61 10.06
CA GLN A 217 -19.22 -4.45 9.43
C GLN A 217 -18.74 -4.39 7.97
N PRO A 218 -19.52 -4.90 7.02
CA PRO A 218 -19.17 -4.78 5.62
C PRO A 218 -19.04 -3.29 5.28
N LEU A 219 -17.87 -2.89 4.85
CA LEU A 219 -17.76 -1.66 4.04
C LEU A 219 -18.73 -1.86 2.87
N PRO A 220 -19.56 -0.85 2.56
CA PRO A 220 -20.49 -0.98 1.47
C PRO A 220 -19.71 -1.34 0.21
N GLU A 221 -20.01 -2.50 -0.32
CA GLU A 221 -19.48 -3.08 -1.54
C GLU A 221 -18.06 -2.60 -1.89
N MET A 222 -17.05 -3.40 -1.60
CA MET A 222 -15.62 -3.07 -1.73
C MET A 222 -15.27 -2.45 -3.08
N SER A 223 -15.88 -2.92 -4.18
CA SER A 223 -15.65 -2.38 -5.52
C SER A 223 -16.09 -0.91 -5.64
N ARG A 224 -17.28 -0.56 -5.15
CA ARG A 224 -17.78 0.83 -5.15
C ARG A 224 -16.96 1.73 -4.24
N ASN A 225 -16.51 1.18 -3.11
CA ASN A 225 -15.67 1.92 -2.19
C ASN A 225 -14.34 2.32 -2.85
N ARG A 226 -13.68 1.37 -3.51
CA ARG A 226 -12.40 1.60 -4.21
C ARG A 226 -12.56 2.46 -5.46
N GLN A 227 -13.65 2.29 -6.23
CA GLN A 227 -13.99 3.18 -7.33
C GLN A 227 -14.18 4.62 -6.84
N GLY A 228 -14.88 4.80 -5.72
CA GLY A 228 -15.08 6.11 -5.13
C GLY A 228 -13.77 6.80 -4.71
N GLU A 229 -12.75 6.05 -4.31
CA GLU A 229 -11.42 6.60 -4.05
C GLU A 229 -10.73 7.07 -5.34
N LEU A 230 -10.80 6.28 -6.41
CA LEU A 230 -10.31 6.66 -7.71
C LEU A 230 -11.00 7.94 -8.21
N ASP A 231 -12.33 7.99 -8.17
CA ASP A 231 -13.13 9.13 -8.61
C ASP A 231 -12.81 10.39 -7.80
N ALA A 232 -12.62 10.24 -6.50
CA ALA A 232 -12.26 11.36 -5.62
C ALA A 232 -10.88 11.94 -5.95
N LEU A 233 -9.87 11.08 -6.11
CA LEU A 233 -8.49 11.47 -6.41
C LEU A 233 -8.37 12.13 -7.79
N THR A 234 -9.12 11.65 -8.78
CA THR A 234 -9.10 12.18 -10.15
C THR A 234 -10.09 13.33 -10.37
N SER A 235 -10.82 13.73 -9.32
CA SER A 235 -11.82 14.81 -9.44
C SER A 235 -11.21 16.18 -9.60
N SER A 236 -11.86 17.05 -10.40
CA SER A 236 -11.50 18.46 -10.53
C SER A 236 -11.60 19.22 -9.20
N ARG A 237 -12.46 18.77 -8.27
CA ARG A 237 -12.61 19.37 -6.93
C ARG A 237 -11.37 19.15 -6.08
N PHE A 238 -10.82 17.92 -6.08
CA PHE A 238 -9.59 17.60 -5.36
C PHE A 238 -8.40 18.39 -5.94
N ALA A 239 -8.26 18.41 -7.26
CA ALA A 239 -7.24 19.21 -7.95
C ALA A 239 -7.34 20.71 -7.60
N ALA A 240 -8.56 21.28 -7.56
CA ALA A 240 -8.81 22.67 -7.17
C ALA A 240 -8.43 22.93 -5.71
N ALA A 241 -8.73 22.01 -4.78
CA ALA A 241 -8.36 22.12 -3.36
C ALA A 241 -6.84 22.13 -3.18
N LEU A 242 -6.11 21.20 -3.80
CA LEU A 242 -4.64 21.17 -3.79
C LEU A 242 -4.05 22.49 -4.28
N LYS A 243 -4.56 23.01 -5.40
CA LYS A 243 -4.11 24.27 -5.98
C LYS A 243 -4.41 25.46 -5.05
N ALA A 244 -5.61 25.55 -4.50
CA ALA A 244 -6.04 26.64 -3.62
C ALA A 244 -5.17 26.72 -2.33
N ARG A 245 -4.81 25.56 -1.78
CA ARG A 245 -3.98 25.44 -0.58
C ARG A 245 -2.48 25.45 -0.88
N LYS A 246 -2.09 25.51 -2.15
CA LYS A 246 -0.68 25.46 -2.62
C LYS A 246 0.05 24.23 -2.07
N VAL A 247 -0.63 23.09 -2.06
CA VAL A 247 -0.05 21.81 -1.63
C VAL A 247 0.94 21.34 -2.70
N ALA A 248 2.16 21.04 -2.27
CA ALA A 248 3.16 20.40 -3.14
C ALA A 248 3.07 18.89 -2.94
N LEU A 249 2.58 18.17 -3.94
CA LEU A 249 2.61 16.71 -3.91
C LEU A 249 4.02 16.21 -4.20
N LEU A 250 4.50 15.34 -3.33
CA LEU A 250 5.77 14.62 -3.42
C LEU A 250 5.51 13.13 -3.56
N THR A 251 6.53 12.40 -3.95
CA THR A 251 6.56 10.93 -3.89
C THR A 251 7.59 10.46 -2.85
N TYR A 252 7.56 9.19 -2.46
CA TYR A 252 8.62 8.63 -1.59
C TYR A 252 10.00 8.75 -2.22
N ARG A 253 10.11 8.67 -3.55
CA ARG A 253 11.38 8.94 -4.26
C ARG A 253 11.89 10.35 -3.97
N ASP A 254 11.02 11.36 -4.02
CA ASP A 254 11.40 12.76 -3.74
C ASP A 254 11.82 12.94 -2.28
N VAL A 255 11.07 12.34 -1.35
CA VAL A 255 11.40 12.39 0.08
C VAL A 255 12.75 11.74 0.35
N ILE A 256 13.00 10.55 -0.19
CA ILE A 256 14.27 9.83 -0.03
C ILE A 256 15.44 10.61 -0.66
N ALA A 257 15.23 11.19 -1.85
CA ALA A 257 16.24 12.00 -2.50
C ALA A 257 16.62 13.25 -1.69
N LYS A 258 15.64 13.85 -1.02
CA LYS A 258 15.80 15.07 -0.21
C LYS A 258 16.39 14.78 1.18
N GLU A 259 15.83 13.83 1.90
CA GLU A 259 16.14 13.57 3.32
C GLU A 259 17.27 12.52 3.48
N GLY A 260 17.40 11.61 2.53
CA GLY A 260 18.31 10.46 2.57
C GLY A 260 17.82 9.33 3.50
N LEU A 261 18.24 8.11 3.22
CA LEU A 261 17.84 6.93 4.02
C LEU A 261 18.32 6.97 5.47
N LYS A 262 19.40 7.71 5.75
CA LYS A 262 19.93 7.87 7.12
C LYS A 262 19.03 8.71 8.03
N SER A 263 18.10 9.46 7.46
CA SER A 263 17.11 10.25 8.22
C SER A 263 15.99 9.43 8.79
N MET A 264 15.76 8.19 8.30
CA MET A 264 14.72 7.32 8.79
C MET A 264 14.75 7.15 10.32
N ARG A 265 13.61 7.36 10.95
CA ARG A 265 13.40 7.19 12.39
C ARG A 265 12.14 6.37 12.61
N ARG A 266 12.20 5.44 13.56
CA ARG A 266 11.01 4.69 13.98
C ARG A 266 9.94 5.70 14.43
N PRO A 267 8.70 5.60 13.94
CA PRO A 267 7.60 6.43 14.42
C PRO A 267 7.44 6.22 15.94
N VAL A 268 7.12 7.30 16.64
CA VAL A 268 6.76 7.23 18.07
C VAL A 268 5.31 6.78 18.12
N ASP A 269 5.07 5.65 18.77
CA ASP A 269 3.72 5.07 18.96
C ASP A 269 2.83 5.98 19.81
#